data_5bb011820205fecbb565a1e4e44beaba
#
_entry.id   5bb011820205fecbb565a1e4e44beaba
#
_cell.length_a   1.000
_cell.length_b   1.000
_cell.length_c   1.000
_cell.angle_alpha   90.00
_cell.angle_beta   90.00
_cell.angle_gamma   90.00
#
_symmetry.space_group_name_H-M   'P 1'
#
loop_
_entity.id
_entity.type
_entity.pdbx_description
1 polymer ?
#
loop_
_entity_poly.entity_id
_entity_poly.type
_entity_poly.pdbx_seq_one_letter_code
_entity_poly.pdbx_strand_id
1 'polypeptide(L)'
;MIVSTASTADLAQLLELVAEYQSEGEEYEALPENVNREYLTEILENDRLGTVFLGRTSSGVPVGFLLMYLTPSTMEADRVPTILDMFVRPSQREKGFGRQLFDHAIRWAKKAKFQHIDCTVENMNMVAQYLFDYYKAESNGRILYTIDLTKE
;
A
#
# COMPACT_ATOMS: atom_id res chain seq x y z
N MET A 1 4.55 -17.33 -1.99
CA MET A 1 3.84 -16.41 -1.07
C MET A 1 2.34 -16.55 -1.30
N ILE A 2 1.55 -16.44 -0.25
CA ILE A 2 0.09 -16.39 -0.30
C ILE A 2 -0.33 -14.95 -0.01
N VAL A 3 -1.14 -14.36 -0.89
CA VAL A 3 -1.69 -13.01 -0.70
C VAL A 3 -3.20 -13.11 -0.44
N SER A 4 -3.66 -12.44 0.59
CA SER A 4 -5.07 -12.34 0.95
C SER A 4 -5.46 -10.90 1.30
N THR A 5 -6.74 -10.58 1.16
CA THR A 5 -7.29 -9.35 1.75
C THR A 5 -7.27 -9.50 3.26
N ALA A 6 -6.70 -8.50 3.93
CA ALA A 6 -6.58 -8.49 5.38
C ALA A 6 -7.91 -8.13 6.06
N SER A 7 -8.06 -8.59 7.28
CA SER A 7 -9.15 -8.28 8.20
C SER A 7 -8.62 -7.85 9.56
N THR A 8 -9.49 -7.51 10.49
CA THR A 8 -9.10 -7.18 11.87
C THR A 8 -8.37 -8.34 12.58
N ALA A 9 -8.58 -9.59 12.16
CA ALA A 9 -7.83 -10.75 12.66
C ALA A 9 -6.34 -10.70 12.28
N ASP A 10 -5.96 -9.92 11.28
CA ASP A 10 -4.59 -9.79 10.78
C ASP A 10 -3.84 -8.59 11.37
N LEU A 11 -4.50 -7.83 12.25
CA LEU A 11 -3.99 -6.56 12.76
C LEU A 11 -2.60 -6.68 13.40
N ALA A 12 -2.36 -7.72 14.18
CA ALA A 12 -1.05 -7.92 14.81
C ALA A 12 0.10 -8.05 13.80
N GLN A 13 -0.12 -8.80 12.71
CA GLN A 13 0.87 -8.96 11.64
C GLN A 13 1.07 -7.66 10.84
N LEU A 14 -0.01 -6.90 10.61
CA LEU A 14 0.07 -5.61 9.94
C LEU A 14 0.82 -4.58 10.78
N LEU A 15 0.59 -4.53 12.09
CA LEU A 15 1.31 -3.64 13.01
C LEU A 15 2.83 -3.88 12.96
N GLU A 16 3.25 -5.14 12.94
CA GLU A 16 4.65 -5.50 12.79
C GLU A 16 5.24 -4.99 11.48
N LEU A 17 4.58 -5.27 10.34
CA LEU A 17 5.06 -4.84 9.02
C LEU A 17 5.02 -3.32 8.84
N VAL A 18 4.01 -2.64 9.35
CA VAL A 18 3.90 -1.17 9.25
C VAL A 18 4.98 -0.49 10.10
N ALA A 19 5.30 -1.01 11.29
CA ALA A 19 6.40 -0.50 12.09
C ALA A 19 7.75 -0.66 11.37
N GLU A 20 7.99 -1.81 10.72
CA GLU A 20 9.18 -2.02 9.88
C GLU A 20 9.22 -1.05 8.69
N TYR A 21 8.08 -0.84 8.02
CA TYR A 21 7.96 0.10 6.90
C TYR A 21 8.27 1.54 7.32
N GLN A 22 7.71 2.00 8.43
CA GLN A 22 7.91 3.36 8.94
C GLN A 22 9.34 3.62 9.38
N SER A 23 10.07 2.60 9.83
CA SER A 23 11.46 2.68 10.26
C SER A 23 12.46 2.33 9.15
N GLU A 24 12.00 2.19 7.90
CA GLU A 24 12.88 1.94 6.76
C GLU A 24 13.69 3.20 6.44
N GLY A 25 14.98 3.14 6.68
CA GLY A 25 15.91 4.27 6.55
C GLY A 25 16.47 4.73 7.90
N GLU A 26 17.68 5.29 7.87
CA GLU A 26 18.43 5.63 9.08
C GLU A 26 17.83 6.81 9.89
N GLU A 27 16.94 7.60 9.29
CA GLU A 27 16.39 8.84 9.88
C GLU A 27 14.94 8.69 10.39
N TYR A 28 14.33 7.51 10.24
CA TYR A 28 12.91 7.31 10.54
C TYR A 28 12.72 6.30 11.67
N GLU A 29 11.82 6.64 12.59
CA GLU A 29 11.36 5.76 13.66
C GLU A 29 9.90 5.38 13.42
N ALA A 30 9.55 4.16 13.83
CA ALA A 30 8.15 3.73 13.79
C ALA A 30 7.30 4.61 14.74
N LEU A 31 6.07 4.90 14.33
CA LEU A 31 5.10 5.55 15.19
C LEU A 31 4.73 4.63 16.36
N PRO A 32 4.23 5.18 17.48
CA PRO A 32 3.75 4.37 18.61
C PRO A 32 2.71 3.35 18.13
N GLU A 33 2.77 2.13 18.67
CA GLU A 33 1.88 1.04 18.26
C GLU A 33 0.39 1.39 18.37
N ASN A 34 -0.01 2.10 19.42
CA ASN A 34 -1.40 2.51 19.62
C ASN A 34 -1.90 3.44 18.49
N VAL A 35 -1.03 4.31 17.95
CA VAL A 35 -1.35 5.20 16.82
C VAL A 35 -1.57 4.38 15.56
N ASN A 36 -0.65 3.47 15.24
CA ASN A 36 -0.79 2.57 14.10
C ASN A 36 -2.01 1.65 14.24
N ARG A 37 -2.28 1.17 15.44
CA ARG A 37 -3.43 0.30 15.74
C ARG A 37 -4.75 0.99 15.46
N GLU A 38 -4.92 2.22 15.95
CA GLU A 38 -6.13 3.02 15.72
C GLU A 38 -6.34 3.25 14.21
N TYR A 39 -5.31 3.70 13.52
CA TYR A 39 -5.36 3.98 12.09
C TYR A 39 -5.66 2.73 11.25
N LEU A 40 -4.96 1.62 11.47
CA LEU A 40 -5.18 0.39 10.71
C LEU A 40 -6.55 -0.23 11.01
N THR A 41 -7.02 -0.16 12.25
CA THR A 41 -8.34 -0.65 12.62
C THR A 41 -9.43 0.09 11.85
N GLU A 42 -9.34 1.42 11.76
CA GLU A 42 -10.29 2.23 11.00
C GLU A 42 -10.36 1.78 9.52
N ILE A 43 -9.22 1.54 8.89
CA ILE A 43 -9.19 1.08 7.49
C ILE A 43 -9.75 -0.35 7.36
N LEU A 44 -9.39 -1.26 8.28
CA LEU A 44 -9.83 -2.65 8.22
C LEU A 44 -11.33 -2.82 8.49
N GLU A 45 -11.93 -1.90 9.23
CA GLU A 45 -13.37 -1.90 9.55
C GLU A 45 -14.23 -1.10 8.58
N ASN A 46 -13.61 -0.31 7.69
CA ASN A 46 -14.32 0.55 6.74
C ASN A 46 -13.80 0.35 5.32
N ASP A 47 -14.46 -0.52 4.58
CA ASP A 47 -14.14 -0.84 3.19
C ASP A 47 -14.29 0.33 2.20
N ARG A 48 -14.90 1.43 2.64
CA ARG A 48 -14.97 2.68 1.85
C ARG A 48 -13.69 3.52 1.93
N LEU A 49 -12.85 3.31 2.93
CA LEU A 49 -11.56 4.01 3.06
C LEU A 49 -10.46 3.34 2.24
N GLY A 50 -10.47 2.03 2.17
CA GLY A 50 -9.44 1.28 1.47
C GLY A 50 -9.50 -0.21 1.76
N THR A 51 -8.50 -0.91 1.26
CA THR A 51 -8.28 -2.33 1.52
C THR A 51 -6.80 -2.62 1.66
N VAL A 52 -6.46 -3.58 2.50
CA VAL A 52 -5.08 -4.01 2.73
C VAL A 52 -4.90 -5.43 2.20
N PHE A 53 -3.87 -5.65 1.41
CA PHE A 53 -3.46 -6.97 0.98
C PHE A 53 -2.23 -7.39 1.76
N LEU A 54 -2.28 -8.56 2.36
CA LEU A 54 -1.23 -9.10 3.22
C LEU A 54 -0.63 -10.34 2.57
N GLY A 55 0.69 -10.31 2.40
CA GLY A 55 1.48 -11.42 1.88
C GLY A 55 2.12 -12.22 2.99
N ARG A 56 1.98 -13.56 2.93
CA ARG A 56 2.57 -14.51 3.89
C ARG A 56 3.31 -15.61 3.17
N THR A 57 4.27 -16.21 3.86
CA THR A 57 4.85 -17.50 3.44
C THR A 57 3.78 -18.60 3.52
N SER A 58 4.08 -19.78 2.97
CA SER A 58 3.22 -20.97 3.13
C SER A 58 3.05 -21.41 4.59
N SER A 59 3.99 -21.04 5.47
CA SER A 59 3.93 -21.28 6.91
C SER A 59 3.21 -20.18 7.70
N GLY A 60 2.67 -19.17 7.03
CA GLY A 60 1.87 -18.11 7.67
C GLY A 60 2.70 -16.90 8.16
N VAL A 61 4.01 -16.85 7.91
CA VAL A 61 4.85 -15.73 8.32
C VAL A 61 4.57 -14.52 7.44
N PRO A 62 4.28 -13.32 7.99
CA PRO A 62 4.05 -12.11 7.21
C PRO A 62 5.33 -11.70 6.47
N VAL A 63 5.19 -11.36 5.21
CA VAL A 63 6.29 -11.00 4.29
C VAL A 63 6.22 -9.55 3.87
N GLY A 64 5.01 -9.03 3.68
CA GLY A 64 4.80 -7.68 3.21
C GLY A 64 3.32 -7.35 3.07
N PHE A 65 3.03 -6.10 2.78
CA PHE A 65 1.66 -5.62 2.56
C PHE A 65 1.59 -4.62 1.41
N LEU A 66 0.39 -4.41 0.91
CA LEU A 66 0.03 -3.32 0.03
C LEU A 66 -1.26 -2.69 0.54
N LEU A 67 -1.25 -1.39 0.79
CA LEU A 67 -2.41 -0.62 1.18
C LEU A 67 -2.93 0.17 -0.02
N MET A 68 -4.18 -0.09 -0.39
CA MET A 68 -4.88 0.60 -1.45
C MET A 68 -6.03 1.41 -0.87
N TYR A 69 -5.90 2.74 -0.94
CA TYR A 69 -6.94 3.66 -0.51
C TYR A 69 -8.03 3.79 -1.58
N LEU A 70 -9.25 4.08 -1.15
CA LEU A 70 -10.34 4.46 -2.04
C LEU A 70 -10.55 5.97 -1.95
N THR A 71 -9.84 6.71 -2.80
CA THR A 71 -9.78 8.16 -2.78
C THR A 71 -11.00 8.77 -3.44
N PRO A 72 -11.75 9.67 -2.76
CA PRO A 72 -12.85 10.39 -3.39
C PRO A 72 -12.38 11.22 -4.58
N SER A 73 -13.11 11.18 -5.66
CA SER A 73 -12.85 11.97 -6.87
C SER A 73 -14.15 12.66 -7.34
N THR A 74 -14.16 13.98 -7.30
CA THR A 74 -15.29 14.76 -7.83
C THR A 74 -15.39 14.63 -9.35
N MET A 75 -14.25 14.48 -10.03
CA MET A 75 -14.22 14.31 -11.49
C MET A 75 -14.86 13.00 -11.94
N GLU A 76 -14.71 11.94 -11.15
CA GLU A 76 -15.29 10.62 -11.40
C GLU A 76 -16.69 10.48 -10.78
N ALA A 77 -17.06 11.38 -9.87
CA ALA A 77 -18.24 11.26 -8.99
C ALA A 77 -18.27 9.92 -8.24
N ASP A 78 -17.10 9.38 -7.93
CA ASP A 78 -16.88 8.08 -7.29
C ASP A 78 -15.54 8.06 -6.56
N ARG A 79 -15.12 6.91 -6.07
CA ARG A 79 -13.81 6.67 -5.47
C ARG A 79 -12.87 6.02 -6.47
N VAL A 80 -11.60 6.42 -6.41
CA VAL A 80 -10.52 5.86 -7.25
C VAL A 80 -9.58 5.08 -6.36
N PRO A 81 -9.31 3.80 -6.68
CA PRO A 81 -8.27 3.04 -5.98
C PRO A 81 -6.92 3.71 -6.16
N THR A 82 -6.24 3.98 -5.05
CA THR A 82 -4.94 4.67 -5.04
C THR A 82 -3.95 3.87 -4.20
N ILE A 83 -2.88 3.39 -4.80
CA ILE A 83 -1.80 2.69 -4.11
C ILE A 83 -0.75 3.72 -3.71
N LEU A 84 -0.58 3.91 -2.41
CA LEU A 84 0.45 4.80 -1.82
C LEU A 84 1.52 3.99 -1.09
N ASP A 85 1.13 2.91 -0.43
CA ASP A 85 2.00 2.16 0.47
C ASP A 85 2.12 0.71 0.02
N MET A 86 3.35 0.29 -0.22
CA MET A 86 3.70 -1.11 -0.46
C MET A 86 5.04 -1.40 0.20
N PHE A 87 5.09 -2.46 0.98
CA PHE A 87 6.29 -2.88 1.68
C PHE A 87 6.49 -4.39 1.54
N VAL A 88 7.73 -4.77 1.30
CA VAL A 88 8.21 -6.17 1.39
C VAL A 88 9.44 -6.16 2.26
N ARG A 89 9.48 -7.04 3.27
CA ARG A 89 10.63 -7.19 4.15
C ARG A 89 11.95 -7.30 3.36
N PRO A 90 13.01 -6.58 3.74
CA PRO A 90 14.28 -6.57 2.99
C PRO A 90 14.80 -7.98 2.67
N SER A 91 14.73 -8.91 3.63
CA SER A 91 15.16 -10.32 3.44
C SER A 91 14.33 -11.10 2.43
N GLN A 92 13.19 -10.56 2.01
CA GLN A 92 12.24 -11.21 1.08
C GLN A 92 12.14 -10.48 -0.27
N ARG A 93 12.90 -9.42 -0.47
CA ARG A 93 12.96 -8.69 -1.75
C ARG A 93 13.64 -9.50 -2.84
N GLU A 94 13.51 -9.04 -4.09
CA GLU A 94 14.08 -9.68 -5.29
C GLU A 94 13.56 -11.11 -5.59
N LYS A 95 12.50 -11.53 -4.88
CA LYS A 95 11.81 -12.82 -5.06
C LYS A 95 10.45 -12.69 -5.76
N GLY A 96 10.15 -11.51 -6.30
CA GLY A 96 8.89 -11.23 -6.99
C GLY A 96 7.67 -11.03 -6.06
N PHE A 97 7.87 -10.85 -4.75
CA PHE A 97 6.77 -10.73 -3.80
C PHE A 97 6.00 -9.41 -3.94
N GLY A 98 6.69 -8.30 -4.22
CA GLY A 98 6.04 -7.03 -4.53
C GLY A 98 5.11 -7.14 -5.73
N ARG A 99 5.55 -7.81 -6.78
CA ARG A 99 4.72 -8.08 -7.96
C ARG A 99 3.49 -8.93 -7.62
N GLN A 100 3.63 -9.95 -6.77
CA GLN A 100 2.48 -10.79 -6.38
C GLN A 100 1.43 -9.99 -5.58
N LEU A 101 1.86 -9.06 -4.71
CA LEU A 101 0.97 -8.12 -4.02
C LEU A 101 0.24 -7.23 -5.02
N PHE A 102 0.98 -6.66 -5.97
CA PHE A 102 0.43 -5.77 -6.99
C PHE A 102 -0.55 -6.49 -7.93
N ASP A 103 -0.20 -7.69 -8.41
CA ASP A 103 -1.10 -8.55 -9.20
C ASP A 103 -2.40 -8.83 -8.46
N HIS A 104 -2.33 -9.06 -7.15
CA HIS A 104 -3.52 -9.30 -6.33
C HIS A 104 -4.41 -8.06 -6.24
N ALA A 105 -3.82 -6.89 -6.02
CA ALA A 105 -4.52 -5.61 -5.99
C ALA A 105 -5.22 -5.31 -7.33
N ILE A 106 -4.53 -5.54 -8.46
CA ILE A 106 -5.11 -5.37 -9.80
C ILE A 106 -6.30 -6.31 -10.01
N ARG A 107 -6.18 -7.58 -9.64
CA ARG A 107 -7.30 -8.54 -9.76
C ARG A 107 -8.49 -8.14 -8.91
N TRP A 108 -8.23 -7.67 -7.70
CA TRP A 108 -9.28 -7.17 -6.80
C TRP A 108 -10.00 -5.96 -7.41
N ALA A 109 -9.25 -4.96 -7.88
CA ALA A 109 -9.82 -3.76 -8.49
C ALA A 109 -10.65 -4.07 -9.75
N LYS A 110 -10.16 -4.98 -10.60
CA LYS A 110 -10.92 -5.46 -11.78
C LYS A 110 -12.22 -6.16 -11.38
N LYS A 111 -12.20 -7.01 -10.37
CA LYS A 111 -13.39 -7.69 -9.84
C LYS A 111 -14.39 -6.69 -9.26
N ALA A 112 -13.92 -5.64 -8.62
CA ALA A 112 -14.73 -4.53 -8.12
C ALA A 112 -15.17 -3.55 -9.21
N LYS A 113 -14.79 -3.79 -10.49
CA LYS A 113 -15.17 -3.01 -11.67
C LYS A 113 -14.61 -1.58 -11.71
N PHE A 114 -13.52 -1.31 -11.01
CA PHE A 114 -12.79 -0.06 -11.16
C PHE A 114 -12.14 0.03 -12.54
N GLN A 115 -12.10 1.24 -13.12
CA GLN A 115 -11.59 1.47 -14.48
C GLN A 115 -10.07 1.63 -14.51
N HIS A 116 -9.48 2.15 -13.43
CA HIS A 116 -8.04 2.36 -13.28
C HIS A 116 -7.64 2.34 -11.81
N ILE A 117 -6.35 2.31 -11.57
CA ILE A 117 -5.71 2.44 -10.27
C ILE A 117 -4.68 3.56 -10.40
N ASP A 118 -4.73 4.55 -9.52
CA ASP A 118 -3.68 5.54 -9.39
C ASP A 118 -2.57 4.99 -8.48
N CYS A 119 -1.32 5.26 -8.84
CA CYS A 119 -0.15 4.88 -8.05
C CYS A 119 0.73 6.10 -7.84
N THR A 120 1.20 6.30 -6.62
CA THR A 120 2.17 7.34 -6.30
C THR A 120 3.51 6.69 -5.95
N VAL A 121 4.59 7.26 -6.44
CA VAL A 121 5.94 6.75 -6.22
C VAL A 121 6.93 7.91 -6.11
N GLU A 122 7.92 7.75 -5.26
CA GLU A 122 9.04 8.68 -5.20
C GLU A 122 9.91 8.60 -6.47
N ASN A 123 10.37 9.76 -6.96
CA ASN A 123 11.15 9.86 -8.20
C ASN A 123 12.38 8.95 -8.24
N MET A 124 12.99 8.68 -7.09
CA MET A 124 14.19 7.85 -6.99
C MET A 124 13.90 6.36 -6.75
N ASN A 125 12.63 5.98 -6.61
CA ASN A 125 12.25 4.58 -6.42
C ASN A 125 12.20 3.84 -7.77
N MET A 126 13.39 3.50 -8.28
CA MET A 126 13.54 2.82 -9.57
C MET A 126 12.87 1.44 -9.61
N VAL A 127 12.81 0.74 -8.47
CA VAL A 127 12.18 -0.58 -8.38
C VAL A 127 10.68 -0.48 -8.62
N ALA A 128 10.02 0.49 -8.01
CA ALA A 128 8.59 0.73 -8.22
C ALA A 128 8.31 1.23 -9.65
N GLN A 129 9.15 2.11 -10.19
CA GLN A 129 9.02 2.58 -11.57
C GLN A 129 9.15 1.43 -12.57
N TYR A 130 10.09 0.51 -12.35
CA TYR A 130 10.23 -0.69 -13.18
C TYR A 130 8.98 -1.59 -13.12
N LEU A 131 8.38 -1.71 -11.93
CA LEU A 131 7.11 -2.43 -11.76
C LEU A 131 5.98 -1.77 -12.57
N PHE A 132 5.90 -0.43 -12.54
CA PHE A 132 4.88 0.31 -13.29
C PHE A 132 5.07 0.20 -14.81
N ASP A 133 6.31 0.24 -15.30
CA ASP A 133 6.62 -0.02 -16.72
C ASP A 133 6.14 -1.40 -17.17
N TYR A 134 6.32 -2.41 -16.31
CA TYR A 134 5.83 -3.76 -16.58
C TYR A 134 4.31 -3.80 -16.80
N TYR A 135 3.55 -3.00 -16.04
CA TYR A 135 2.09 -2.88 -16.19
C TYR A 135 1.67 -1.85 -17.22
N LYS A 136 2.61 -1.22 -17.93
CA LYS A 136 2.36 -0.14 -18.90
C LYS A 136 1.59 1.02 -18.26
N ALA A 137 1.92 1.33 -17.00
CA ALA A 137 1.37 2.49 -16.34
C ALA A 137 1.94 3.76 -16.96
N GLU A 138 1.09 4.77 -17.13
CA GLU A 138 1.46 6.04 -17.73
C GLU A 138 1.36 7.15 -16.68
N SER A 139 2.29 8.11 -16.73
CA SER A 139 2.20 9.31 -15.90
C SER A 139 0.99 10.14 -16.33
N ASN A 140 0.14 10.50 -15.36
CA ASN A 140 -1.03 11.34 -15.60
C ASN A 140 -0.74 12.84 -15.58
N GLY A 141 0.53 13.26 -15.46
CA GLY A 141 0.97 14.66 -15.43
C GLY A 141 0.68 15.39 -14.13
N ARG A 142 0.17 14.73 -13.10
CA ARG A 142 -0.05 15.35 -11.78
C ARG A 142 1.24 15.42 -11.00
N ILE A 143 1.41 16.50 -10.23
CA ILE A 143 2.55 16.72 -9.35
C ILE A 143 2.00 16.92 -7.93
N LEU A 144 2.59 16.23 -6.97
CA LEU A 144 2.28 16.39 -5.55
C LEU A 144 3.11 17.54 -4.98
N TYR A 145 2.43 18.51 -4.34
CA TYR A 145 3.05 19.61 -3.60
C TYR A 145 2.70 19.48 -2.12
N THR A 146 3.65 19.75 -1.25
CA THR A 146 3.44 19.81 0.20
C THR A 146 3.61 21.23 0.69
N ILE A 147 2.62 21.72 1.45
CA ILE A 147 2.71 22.99 2.18
C ILE A 147 2.91 22.65 3.65
N ASP A 148 4.07 23.05 4.18
CA ASP A 148 4.38 22.87 5.60
C ASP A 148 3.63 23.90 6.44
N LEU A 149 2.62 23.48 7.16
CA LEU A 149 1.78 24.35 8.01
C LEU A 149 2.43 24.64 9.38
N THR A 150 3.60 24.08 9.68
CA THR A 150 4.34 24.37 10.93
C THR A 150 5.32 25.52 10.77
N LYS A 151 5.57 25.96 9.53
CA LYS A 151 6.41 27.13 9.22
C LYS A 151 5.58 28.38 9.11
N GLU A 152 6.02 29.45 9.80
CA GLU A 152 5.45 30.80 9.66
C GLU A 152 5.87 31.45 8.33
#